data_a35d2ad8d9bdad2fd59772fd9715807e
#
_entry.id   a35d2ad8d9bdad2fd59772fd9715807e
#
_cell.length_a   1.000
_cell.length_b   1.000
_cell.length_c   1.000
_cell.angle_alpha   90.00
_cell.angle_beta   90.00
_cell.angle_gamma   90.00
#
_symmetry.space_group_name_H-M   'P 1'
#
loop_
_entity.id
_entity.type
_entity.pdbx_description
1 polymer ?
#
loop_
_entity_poly.entity_id
_entity_poly.type
_entity_poly.pdbx_seq_one_letter_code
_entity_poly.pdbx_strand_id
1 'polypeptide(L)'
;MYLLIGFLAVMAILTVIAIVKGFFRFVKFLAFVAVLGIGFYYVQTKEPQQPTEPKIEQSKTISDYFKDLLGDITSQSTTEQVDNSTVELVERLTGSEQSSLDENGQPIGSAKYGATFIIGDLDQYGRATYGHILVTDAQEPGQNGEDRPGKITEDPADWKNYKFNNVWVNDRTHTIGFQFGGVNSDKRVLTTAGAYLNRGTEGNGSDQNNPDSMLYYEQRLDSWLATHPNFKLDLYVKPIYEGTSGVVKQMYMQWVGVDSNNETIAINIGGKSQQDGDYSYVVLDNVFPNLNIDYQTGYVTKK
;
A
#
# COMPACT_ATOMS: atom_id res chain seq x y z
N MET A 1 -20.41 46.14 -41.43
CA MET A 1 -20.40 46.92 -40.18
C MET A 1 -20.83 46.05 -38.97
N TYR A 2 -21.98 45.35 -39.01
CA TYR A 2 -22.48 44.55 -37.86
C TYR A 2 -21.57 43.36 -37.47
N LEU A 3 -20.94 42.69 -38.43
CA LEU A 3 -20.00 41.59 -38.16
C LEU A 3 -18.75 42.03 -37.38
N LEU A 4 -18.25 43.24 -37.67
CA LEU A 4 -17.09 43.81 -36.96
C LEU A 4 -17.42 44.17 -35.51
N ILE A 5 -18.62 44.74 -35.28
CA ILE A 5 -19.11 45.07 -33.93
C ILE A 5 -19.30 43.81 -33.11
N GLY A 6 -19.88 42.75 -33.69
CA GLY A 6 -20.03 41.45 -33.02
C GLY A 6 -18.69 40.82 -32.62
N PHE A 7 -17.69 40.88 -33.51
CA PHE A 7 -16.34 40.35 -33.22
C PHE A 7 -15.66 41.14 -32.08
N LEU A 8 -15.74 42.46 -32.08
CA LEU A 8 -15.18 43.29 -31.00
C LEU A 8 -15.85 43.04 -29.66
N ALA A 9 -17.17 42.82 -29.63
CA ALA A 9 -17.89 42.48 -28.41
C ALA A 9 -17.46 41.11 -27.84
N VAL A 10 -17.27 40.09 -28.68
CA VAL A 10 -16.79 38.77 -28.27
C VAL A 10 -15.36 38.87 -27.71
N MET A 11 -14.48 39.59 -28.36
CA MET A 11 -13.11 39.79 -27.87
C MET A 11 -13.07 40.52 -26.53
N ALA A 12 -13.92 41.52 -26.32
CA ALA A 12 -14.05 42.24 -25.05
C ALA A 12 -14.51 41.31 -23.94
N ILE A 13 -15.51 40.46 -24.19
CA ILE A 13 -16.00 39.42 -23.21
C ILE A 13 -14.91 38.44 -22.87
N LEU A 14 -14.18 37.91 -23.85
CA LEU A 14 -13.08 36.98 -23.61
C LEU A 14 -11.95 37.61 -22.79
N THR A 15 -11.64 38.88 -23.04
CA THR A 15 -10.64 39.63 -22.27
C THR A 15 -11.07 39.77 -20.80
N VAL A 16 -12.33 40.13 -20.57
CA VAL A 16 -12.89 40.24 -19.21
C VAL A 16 -12.82 38.89 -18.49
N ILE A 17 -13.21 37.80 -19.14
CA ILE A 17 -13.13 36.45 -18.57
C ILE A 17 -11.67 36.07 -18.20
N ALA A 18 -10.70 36.42 -19.05
CA ALA A 18 -9.30 36.16 -18.79
C ALA A 18 -8.78 36.96 -17.58
N ILE A 19 -9.16 38.22 -17.46
CA ILE A 19 -8.82 39.10 -16.33
C ILE A 19 -9.43 38.54 -15.02
N VAL A 20 -10.71 38.15 -15.05
CA VAL A 20 -11.40 37.59 -13.88
C VAL A 20 -10.76 36.28 -13.44
N LYS A 21 -10.44 35.35 -14.38
CA LYS A 21 -9.73 34.10 -14.06
C LYS A 21 -8.33 34.35 -13.49
N GLY A 22 -7.61 35.34 -14.02
CA GLY A 22 -6.31 35.80 -13.50
C GLY A 22 -6.42 36.36 -12.09
N PHE A 23 -7.42 37.17 -11.84
CA PHE A 23 -7.69 37.73 -10.51
C PHE A 23 -8.00 36.66 -9.47
N PHE A 24 -8.85 35.66 -9.79
CA PHE A 24 -9.14 34.58 -8.87
C PHE A 24 -7.90 33.68 -8.58
N ARG A 25 -7.02 33.49 -9.55
CA ARG A 25 -5.74 32.78 -9.32
C ARG A 25 -4.83 33.58 -8.39
N PHE A 26 -4.76 34.90 -8.57
CA PHE A 26 -3.96 35.79 -7.73
C PHE A 26 -4.50 35.84 -6.29
N VAL A 27 -5.82 35.92 -6.10
CA VAL A 27 -6.44 35.87 -4.76
C VAL A 27 -6.18 34.55 -4.06
N LYS A 28 -6.25 33.40 -4.77
CA LYS A 28 -5.89 32.11 -4.21
C LYS A 28 -4.41 32.02 -3.80
N PHE A 29 -3.53 32.61 -4.61
CA PHE A 29 -2.10 32.70 -4.28
C PHE A 29 -1.86 33.55 -3.04
N LEU A 30 -2.49 34.71 -2.91
CA LEU A 30 -2.39 35.55 -1.72
C LEU A 30 -2.93 34.86 -0.47
N ALA A 31 -4.06 34.15 -0.59
CA ALA A 31 -4.61 33.37 0.52
C ALA A 31 -3.63 32.26 0.96
N PHE A 32 -2.99 31.56 0.03
CA PHE A 32 -1.98 30.55 0.32
C PHE A 32 -0.75 31.16 1.02
N VAL A 33 -0.24 32.30 0.55
CA VAL A 33 0.89 33.02 1.19
C VAL A 33 0.51 33.49 2.60
N ALA A 34 -0.72 33.97 2.80
CA ALA A 34 -1.20 34.38 4.12
C ALA A 34 -1.25 33.21 5.11
N VAL A 35 -1.73 32.04 4.67
CA VAL A 35 -1.76 30.81 5.49
C VAL A 35 -0.35 30.38 5.87
N LEU A 36 0.60 30.41 4.91
CA LEU A 36 2.01 30.11 5.20
C LEU A 36 2.62 31.12 6.17
N GLY A 37 2.32 32.42 6.02
CA GLY A 37 2.80 33.47 6.92
C GLY A 37 2.26 33.32 8.33
N ILE A 38 0.99 32.97 8.50
CA ILE A 38 0.38 32.69 9.81
C ILE A 38 0.99 31.44 10.43
N GLY A 39 1.22 30.38 9.64
CA GLY A 39 1.88 29.17 10.10
C GLY A 39 3.30 29.43 10.60
N PHE A 40 4.08 30.21 9.85
CA PHE A 40 5.44 30.57 10.21
C PHE A 40 5.49 31.47 11.46
N TYR A 41 4.57 32.43 11.58
CA TYR A 41 4.43 33.28 12.77
C TYR A 41 4.08 32.44 14.01
N TYR A 42 3.17 31.47 13.87
CA TYR A 42 2.76 30.58 14.98
C TYR A 42 3.89 29.67 15.46
N VAL A 43 4.75 29.23 14.54
CA VAL A 43 5.95 28.44 14.88
C VAL A 43 7.01 29.28 15.61
N GLN A 44 7.18 30.55 15.23
CA GLN A 44 8.17 31.45 15.86
C GLN A 44 7.73 32.00 17.23
N THR A 45 6.44 32.11 17.51
CA THR A 45 5.93 32.70 18.76
C THR A 45 5.72 31.71 19.89
N LYS A 46 5.83 30.39 19.64
CA LYS A 46 5.92 29.41 20.71
C LYS A 46 7.33 29.40 21.26
N GLU A 47 7.51 29.93 22.47
CA GLU A 47 8.71 29.64 23.26
C GLU A 47 8.93 28.13 23.33
N PRO A 48 10.18 27.65 23.17
CA PRO A 48 10.48 26.24 23.33
C PRO A 48 10.18 25.85 24.78
N GLN A 49 9.05 25.19 25.03
CA GLN A 49 8.88 24.45 26.25
C GLN A 49 9.98 23.40 26.26
N GLN A 50 10.84 23.44 27.27
CA GLN A 50 11.80 22.38 27.53
C GLN A 50 11.08 21.03 27.44
N PRO A 51 11.57 20.08 26.64
CA PRO A 51 10.99 18.76 26.60
C PRO A 51 11.13 18.15 27.99
N THR A 52 10.01 17.95 28.69
CA THR A 52 9.96 16.90 29.69
C THR A 52 10.24 15.62 28.89
N GLU A 53 11.36 14.97 29.21
CA GLU A 53 11.73 13.68 28.64
C GLU A 53 10.49 12.77 28.67
N PRO A 54 9.97 12.34 27.50
CA PRO A 54 9.01 11.25 27.50
C PRO A 54 9.77 10.06 28.06
N LYS A 55 9.22 9.41 29.09
CA LYS A 55 9.61 8.04 29.40
C LYS A 55 9.55 7.30 28.09
N ILE A 56 10.69 6.92 27.55
CA ILE A 56 10.83 6.03 26.41
C ILE A 56 10.24 4.72 26.91
N GLU A 57 8.96 4.46 26.64
CA GLU A 57 8.49 3.09 26.50
C GLU A 57 9.40 2.52 25.41
N GLN A 58 10.21 1.53 25.78
CA GLN A 58 11.06 0.82 24.83
C GLN A 58 10.18 0.43 23.65
N SER A 59 10.42 1.03 22.50
CA SER A 59 9.74 0.66 21.27
C SER A 59 10.01 -0.83 21.08
N LYS A 60 8.96 -1.63 21.10
CA LYS A 60 9.07 -3.07 20.81
C LYS A 60 9.73 -3.22 19.47
N THR A 61 10.76 -4.02 19.39
CA THR A 61 11.38 -4.39 18.12
C THR A 61 10.40 -5.25 17.30
N ILE A 62 10.61 -5.34 15.99
CA ILE A 62 9.87 -6.29 15.13
C ILE A 62 9.87 -7.68 15.77
N SER A 63 11.01 -8.10 16.30
CA SER A 63 11.17 -9.36 17.03
C SER A 63 10.20 -9.49 18.21
N ASP A 64 10.02 -8.43 18.99
CA ASP A 64 9.15 -8.44 20.17
C ASP A 64 7.66 -8.48 19.75
N TYR A 65 7.30 -7.76 18.69
CA TYR A 65 5.93 -7.79 18.15
C TYR A 65 5.58 -9.19 17.63
N PHE A 66 6.47 -9.84 16.88
CA PHE A 66 6.24 -11.20 16.41
C PHE A 66 6.29 -12.25 17.54
N LYS A 67 7.10 -12.04 18.59
CA LYS A 67 7.08 -12.91 19.77
C LYS A 67 5.75 -12.85 20.51
N ASP A 68 5.18 -11.66 20.67
CA ASP A 68 3.84 -11.49 21.27
C ASP A 68 2.78 -12.18 20.41
N LEU A 69 2.84 -11.99 19.07
CA LEU A 69 1.94 -12.61 18.11
C LEU A 69 2.06 -14.14 18.11
N LEU A 70 3.30 -14.66 18.16
CA LEU A 70 3.56 -16.10 18.22
C LEU A 70 3.21 -16.69 19.60
N GLY A 71 3.36 -15.91 20.67
CA GLY A 71 2.96 -16.29 22.02
C GLY A 71 1.45 -16.56 22.14
N ASP A 72 0.64 -15.73 21.50
CA ASP A 72 -0.81 -15.94 21.44
C ASP A 72 -1.21 -17.16 20.59
N ILE A 73 -0.45 -17.46 19.53
CA ILE A 73 -0.68 -18.64 18.67
C ILE A 73 -0.25 -19.93 19.37
N THR A 74 0.87 -19.91 20.12
CA THR A 74 1.42 -21.09 20.79
C THR A 74 0.67 -21.48 22.06
N SER A 75 -0.08 -20.57 22.67
CA SER A 75 -0.90 -20.90 23.86
C SER A 75 -2.14 -21.74 23.55
N GLN A 76 -2.50 -21.92 22.29
CA GLN A 76 -3.67 -22.70 21.87
C GLN A 76 -3.37 -23.96 21.04
N SER A 77 -2.11 -24.29 20.75
CA SER A 77 -1.77 -25.43 19.90
C SER A 77 -0.61 -26.25 20.48
N THR A 78 -0.88 -27.51 20.75
CA THR A 78 0.13 -28.54 21.00
C THR A 78 0.98 -28.78 19.74
N THR A 79 2.31 -28.55 19.90
CA THR A 79 3.41 -29.12 19.11
C THR A 79 3.29 -29.16 17.59
N GLU A 80 3.54 -28.03 16.92
CA GLU A 80 4.31 -27.98 15.69
C GLU A 80 5.33 -26.83 15.80
N GLN A 81 6.61 -27.12 15.49
CA GLN A 81 7.69 -26.14 15.50
C GLN A 81 7.32 -24.99 14.55
N VAL A 82 6.93 -23.86 15.12
CA VAL A 82 6.85 -22.60 14.37
C VAL A 82 8.29 -22.21 14.07
N ASP A 83 8.64 -22.25 12.80
CA ASP A 83 9.94 -21.84 12.29
C ASP A 83 10.22 -20.38 12.71
N ASN A 84 11.27 -20.19 13.50
CA ASN A 84 11.73 -18.89 13.97
C ASN A 84 12.24 -17.96 12.83
N SER A 85 12.20 -18.41 11.56
CA SER A 85 12.66 -17.66 10.38
C SER A 85 11.75 -16.49 9.98
N THR A 86 10.58 -16.35 10.61
CA THR A 86 9.61 -15.29 10.25
C THR A 86 9.80 -13.97 10.94
N VAL A 87 10.84 -13.81 11.75
CA VAL A 87 11.07 -12.62 12.60
C VAL A 87 12.24 -11.76 12.11
N GLU A 88 12.93 -12.18 11.06
CA GLU A 88 14.01 -11.37 10.48
C GLU A 88 13.45 -10.26 9.60
N LEU A 89 14.04 -9.07 9.75
CA LEU A 89 13.83 -7.97 8.83
C LEU A 89 14.21 -8.46 7.42
N VAL A 90 13.30 -8.31 6.47
CA VAL A 90 13.55 -8.76 5.10
C VAL A 90 14.65 -7.88 4.49
N GLU A 91 15.68 -8.51 3.96
CA GLU A 91 16.77 -7.81 3.30
C GLU A 91 16.28 -7.08 2.05
N ARG A 92 16.88 -5.93 1.79
CA ARG A 92 16.59 -5.13 0.59
C ARG A 92 17.05 -5.87 -0.67
N LEU A 93 16.22 -5.83 -1.71
CA LEU A 93 16.62 -6.28 -3.04
C LEU A 93 17.71 -5.38 -3.63
N THR A 94 18.69 -5.96 -4.29
CA THR A 94 19.81 -5.24 -4.92
C THR A 94 19.59 -5.01 -6.41
N GLY A 95 18.61 -5.71 -7.00
CA GLY A 95 18.38 -5.76 -8.44
C GLY A 95 19.26 -6.78 -9.16
N SER A 96 20.08 -7.56 -8.41
CA SER A 96 20.86 -8.67 -8.95
C SER A 96 20.12 -10.01 -8.89
N GLU A 97 19.00 -10.04 -8.17
CA GLU A 97 18.14 -11.22 -8.01
C GLU A 97 17.38 -11.50 -9.31
N GLN A 98 17.14 -12.77 -9.55
CA GLN A 98 16.35 -13.17 -10.72
C GLN A 98 14.86 -12.93 -10.45
N SER A 99 14.23 -12.13 -11.29
CA SER A 99 12.79 -11.90 -11.27
C SER A 99 12.01 -13.17 -11.63
N SER A 100 10.78 -13.24 -11.11
CA SER A 100 9.85 -14.31 -11.40
C SER A 100 9.47 -14.37 -12.88
N LEU A 101 9.29 -15.57 -13.38
CA LEU A 101 8.98 -15.87 -14.77
C LEU A 101 7.62 -16.55 -14.87
N ASP A 102 7.00 -16.44 -16.04
CA ASP A 102 5.82 -17.25 -16.41
C ASP A 102 6.22 -18.69 -16.82
N GLU A 103 5.26 -19.50 -17.20
CA GLU A 103 5.45 -20.88 -17.67
C GLU A 103 6.31 -20.99 -18.94
N ASN A 104 6.47 -19.91 -19.70
CA ASN A 104 7.28 -19.83 -20.91
C ASN A 104 8.67 -19.24 -20.64
N GLY A 105 9.01 -18.98 -19.37
CA GLY A 105 10.28 -18.40 -18.97
C GLY A 105 10.41 -16.91 -19.29
N GLN A 106 9.29 -16.17 -19.46
CA GLN A 106 9.30 -14.73 -19.69
C GLN A 106 9.05 -13.95 -18.40
N PRO A 107 9.74 -12.81 -18.19
CA PRO A 107 9.48 -11.93 -17.05
C PRO A 107 8.01 -11.56 -16.96
N ILE A 108 7.44 -11.57 -15.74
CA ILE A 108 6.04 -11.20 -15.48
C ILE A 108 5.91 -9.79 -14.91
N GLY A 109 4.76 -9.16 -15.18
CA GLY A 109 4.43 -7.84 -14.64
C GLY A 109 5.51 -6.80 -14.90
N SER A 110 5.84 -6.00 -13.90
CA SER A 110 6.85 -4.93 -13.99
C SER A 110 8.27 -5.42 -14.30
N ALA A 111 8.56 -6.72 -14.11
CA ALA A 111 9.83 -7.31 -14.53
C ALA A 111 10.04 -7.24 -16.05
N LYS A 112 8.98 -7.16 -16.85
CA LYS A 112 9.04 -6.89 -18.30
C LYS A 112 9.69 -5.53 -18.60
N TYR A 113 9.62 -4.59 -17.67
CA TYR A 113 10.12 -3.23 -17.76
C TYR A 113 11.41 -3.03 -16.95
N GLY A 114 12.01 -4.13 -16.48
CA GLY A 114 13.30 -4.14 -15.78
C GLY A 114 13.23 -3.97 -14.26
N ALA A 115 12.07 -4.05 -13.65
CA ALA A 115 11.96 -4.18 -12.19
C ALA A 115 12.49 -5.55 -11.74
N THR A 116 13.03 -5.64 -10.52
CA THR A 116 13.21 -6.93 -9.86
C THR A 116 11.93 -7.28 -9.13
N PHE A 117 11.24 -8.34 -9.58
CA PHE A 117 9.98 -8.76 -9.00
C PHE A 117 9.99 -10.25 -8.67
N ILE A 118 9.99 -10.57 -7.40
CA ILE A 118 10.05 -11.93 -6.87
C ILE A 118 8.70 -12.30 -6.27
N ILE A 119 8.15 -13.41 -6.69
CA ILE A 119 6.91 -13.98 -6.17
C ILE A 119 7.25 -15.33 -5.53
N GLY A 120 6.92 -15.48 -4.25
CA GLY A 120 7.14 -16.73 -3.54
C GLY A 120 6.27 -17.86 -4.09
N ASP A 121 6.77 -19.09 -4.03
CA ASP A 121 5.99 -20.25 -4.37
C ASP A 121 4.79 -20.40 -3.42
N LEU A 122 3.75 -21.09 -3.91
CA LEU A 122 2.63 -21.46 -3.04
C LEU A 122 3.12 -22.41 -1.94
N ASP A 123 2.58 -22.24 -0.75
CA ASP A 123 2.86 -23.18 0.35
C ASP A 123 2.14 -24.54 0.13
N GLN A 124 2.33 -25.46 1.06
CA GLN A 124 1.74 -26.81 1.01
C GLN A 124 0.20 -26.83 0.98
N TYR A 125 -0.45 -25.71 1.33
CA TYR A 125 -1.91 -25.54 1.30
C TYR A 125 -2.38 -24.75 0.06
N GLY A 126 -1.46 -24.46 -0.86
CA GLY A 126 -1.75 -23.69 -2.08
C GLY A 126 -1.95 -22.19 -1.85
N ARG A 127 -1.42 -21.64 -0.75
CA ARG A 127 -1.56 -20.23 -0.37
C ARG A 127 -0.36 -19.42 -0.86
N ALA A 128 -0.58 -18.17 -1.25
CA ALA A 128 0.49 -17.21 -1.56
C ALA A 128 1.38 -17.00 -0.32
N THR A 129 2.69 -16.90 -0.51
CA THR A 129 3.65 -16.77 0.58
C THR A 129 4.18 -15.36 0.75
N TYR A 130 4.61 -14.72 -0.33
CA TYR A 130 5.04 -13.32 -0.34
C TYR A 130 5.14 -12.77 -1.77
N GLY A 131 5.21 -11.45 -1.85
CA GLY A 131 5.69 -10.71 -3.02
C GLY A 131 6.79 -9.74 -2.58
N HIS A 132 7.85 -9.58 -3.39
CA HIS A 132 8.93 -8.64 -3.13
C HIS A 132 9.32 -7.95 -4.43
N ILE A 133 9.31 -6.62 -4.46
CA ILE A 133 9.58 -5.86 -5.67
C ILE A 133 10.52 -4.70 -5.40
N LEU A 134 11.49 -4.51 -6.31
CA LEU A 134 12.30 -3.31 -6.42
C LEU A 134 11.95 -2.64 -7.74
N VAL A 135 11.31 -1.48 -7.69
CA VAL A 135 10.68 -0.83 -8.84
C VAL A 135 10.92 0.68 -8.84
N THR A 136 11.05 1.28 -10.04
CA THR A 136 10.97 2.73 -10.26
C THR A 136 9.60 3.10 -10.81
N ASP A 137 9.20 4.38 -10.71
CA ASP A 137 7.97 4.90 -11.33
C ASP A 137 7.87 4.50 -12.82
N ALA A 138 8.93 4.68 -13.58
CA ALA A 138 8.97 4.35 -15.01
C ALA A 138 8.77 2.84 -15.34
N GLN A 139 8.95 1.95 -14.36
CA GLN A 139 8.77 0.51 -14.51
C GLN A 139 7.38 0.03 -14.13
N GLU A 140 6.53 0.91 -13.61
CA GLU A 140 5.15 0.57 -13.28
C GLU A 140 4.32 0.25 -14.53
N PRO A 141 3.35 -0.67 -14.44
CA PRO A 141 2.53 -1.07 -15.59
C PRO A 141 1.81 0.11 -16.25
N GLY A 142 1.24 1.00 -15.44
CA GLY A 142 0.51 2.19 -15.92
C GLY A 142 1.38 3.13 -16.74
N GLN A 143 2.64 3.32 -16.38
CA GLN A 143 3.60 4.13 -17.12
C GLN A 143 3.96 3.50 -18.48
N ASN A 144 3.77 2.20 -18.62
CA ASN A 144 4.04 1.44 -19.84
C ASN A 144 2.76 1.13 -20.63
N GLY A 145 1.64 1.78 -20.30
CA GLY A 145 0.37 1.65 -21.02
C GLY A 145 -0.38 0.36 -20.76
N GLU A 146 -0.04 -0.36 -19.68
CA GLU A 146 -0.83 -1.52 -19.25
C GLU A 146 -1.99 -1.07 -18.36
N ASP A 147 -3.20 -1.19 -18.86
CA ASP A 147 -4.40 -1.01 -18.05
C ASP A 147 -4.64 -2.23 -17.16
N ARG A 148 -5.09 -1.98 -15.93
CA ARG A 148 -5.49 -3.06 -15.03
C ARG A 148 -6.65 -3.84 -15.66
N PRO A 149 -6.51 -5.17 -15.87
CA PRO A 149 -7.61 -6.00 -16.35
C PRO A 149 -8.83 -5.88 -15.43
N GLY A 150 -10.00 -5.72 -16.01
CA GLY A 150 -11.25 -5.52 -15.24
C GLY A 150 -11.70 -6.74 -14.42
N LYS A 151 -11.02 -7.90 -14.58
CA LYS A 151 -11.39 -9.15 -13.91
C LYS A 151 -10.13 -9.94 -13.54
N ILE A 152 -10.10 -10.41 -12.29
CA ILE A 152 -9.18 -11.43 -11.81
C ILE A 152 -9.79 -12.79 -12.17
N THR A 153 -9.07 -13.64 -12.90
CA THR A 153 -9.56 -14.93 -13.40
C THR A 153 -9.20 -16.09 -12.48
N GLU A 154 -8.17 -15.94 -11.67
CA GLU A 154 -7.72 -16.96 -10.74
C GLU A 154 -8.33 -16.77 -9.36
N ASP A 155 -8.62 -17.88 -8.69
CA ASP A 155 -9.07 -17.89 -7.31
C ASP A 155 -7.90 -18.23 -6.38
N PRO A 156 -7.64 -17.44 -5.32
CA PRO A 156 -6.70 -17.79 -4.28
C PRO A 156 -7.17 -19.01 -3.47
N ALA A 157 -6.29 -19.53 -2.62
CA ALA A 157 -6.62 -20.64 -1.75
C ALA A 157 -7.89 -20.35 -0.92
N ASP A 158 -8.74 -21.36 -0.78
CA ASP A 158 -10.03 -21.30 -0.06
C ASP A 158 -10.92 -20.12 -0.45
N TRP A 159 -10.85 -19.70 -1.70
CA TRP A 159 -11.66 -18.59 -2.17
C TRP A 159 -13.15 -18.83 -1.91
N LYS A 160 -13.69 -18.02 -1.01
CA LYS A 160 -15.12 -17.94 -0.72
C LYS A 160 -15.49 -16.47 -0.56
N ASN A 161 -16.66 -16.09 -1.04
CA ASN A 161 -17.14 -14.76 -0.80
C ASN A 161 -18.55 -14.77 -0.22
N TYR A 162 -18.79 -13.86 0.68
CA TYR A 162 -20.05 -13.70 1.41
C TYR A 162 -20.59 -12.30 1.17
N LYS A 163 -21.91 -12.16 1.18
CA LYS A 163 -22.53 -10.84 1.22
C LYS A 163 -23.01 -10.52 2.63
N PHE A 164 -22.62 -9.37 3.12
CA PHE A 164 -23.15 -8.79 4.33
C PHE A 164 -23.70 -7.40 4.01
N ASN A 165 -24.96 -7.11 4.39
CA ASN A 165 -25.65 -5.88 4.02
C ASN A 165 -25.50 -5.54 2.51
N ASN A 166 -25.64 -6.54 1.66
CA ASN A 166 -25.50 -6.43 0.19
C ASN A 166 -24.09 -6.07 -0.33
N VAL A 167 -23.05 -6.12 0.53
CA VAL A 167 -21.66 -5.87 0.18
C VAL A 167 -20.85 -7.17 0.26
N TRP A 168 -19.92 -7.38 -0.65
CA TRP A 168 -19.00 -8.50 -0.62
C TRP A 168 -17.96 -8.32 0.50
N VAL A 169 -17.76 -9.38 1.31
CA VAL A 169 -16.85 -9.36 2.46
C VAL A 169 -15.40 -9.56 2.04
N ASN A 170 -15.14 -10.53 1.17
CA ASN A 170 -13.78 -10.85 0.74
C ASN A 170 -13.47 -10.27 -0.64
N ASP A 171 -12.20 -9.97 -0.85
CA ASP A 171 -11.60 -9.63 -2.13
C ASP A 171 -10.51 -10.68 -2.47
N ARG A 172 -10.21 -10.82 -3.77
CA ARG A 172 -8.97 -11.43 -4.24
C ARG A 172 -7.89 -10.38 -4.13
N THR A 173 -7.21 -10.39 -2.98
CA THR A 173 -6.26 -9.35 -2.58
C THR A 173 -4.87 -9.69 -3.09
N HIS A 174 -4.21 -8.75 -3.74
CA HIS A 174 -2.84 -8.91 -4.19
C HIS A 174 -1.86 -8.80 -3.02
N THR A 175 -0.78 -9.57 -3.05
CA THR A 175 0.38 -9.32 -2.19
C THR A 175 1.10 -8.04 -2.65
N ILE A 176 1.43 -7.92 -3.92
CA ILE A 176 1.94 -6.68 -4.52
C ILE A 176 0.83 -6.07 -5.38
N GLY A 177 0.41 -4.85 -5.07
CA GLY A 177 -0.63 -4.14 -5.80
C GLY A 177 -0.35 -4.06 -7.30
N PHE A 178 -1.41 -4.11 -8.12
CA PHE A 178 -1.27 -4.10 -9.58
C PHE A 178 -0.49 -2.88 -10.08
N GLN A 179 -0.61 -1.73 -9.43
CA GLN A 179 0.12 -0.51 -9.79
C GLN A 179 1.62 -0.72 -9.80
N PHE A 180 2.17 -1.50 -8.87
CA PHE A 180 3.59 -1.81 -8.80
C PHE A 180 3.98 -3.06 -9.59
N GLY A 181 3.24 -4.17 -9.38
CA GLY A 181 3.59 -5.50 -9.86
C GLY A 181 3.07 -5.83 -11.24
N GLY A 182 1.91 -5.34 -11.62
CA GLY A 182 1.31 -5.61 -12.93
C GLY A 182 0.78 -7.04 -13.14
N VAL A 183 0.73 -7.87 -12.11
CA VAL A 183 0.25 -9.26 -12.20
C VAL A 183 -1.15 -9.35 -11.63
N ASN A 184 -2.12 -9.84 -12.40
CA ASN A 184 -3.53 -9.86 -12.01
C ASN A 184 -4.14 -11.27 -11.88
N SER A 185 -3.57 -12.26 -12.53
CA SER A 185 -4.15 -13.61 -12.63
C SER A 185 -3.10 -14.70 -12.43
N ASP A 186 -2.32 -14.57 -11.34
CA ASP A 186 -1.42 -15.62 -10.86
C ASP A 186 -1.77 -15.89 -9.39
N LYS A 187 -2.02 -17.16 -9.07
CA LYS A 187 -2.39 -17.57 -7.70
C LYS A 187 -1.34 -17.21 -6.66
N ARG A 188 -0.07 -17.16 -7.07
CA ARG A 188 1.06 -16.84 -6.17
C ARG A 188 1.02 -15.40 -5.66
N VAL A 189 0.30 -14.49 -6.34
CA VAL A 189 0.15 -13.10 -5.89
C VAL A 189 -1.21 -12.80 -5.27
N LEU A 190 -2.11 -13.79 -5.18
CA LEU A 190 -3.48 -13.59 -4.75
C LEU A 190 -3.76 -14.27 -3.40
N THR A 191 -4.47 -13.57 -2.53
CA THR A 191 -4.91 -14.06 -1.23
C THR A 191 -6.41 -13.86 -1.05
N THR A 192 -7.05 -14.70 -0.24
CA THR A 192 -8.41 -14.47 0.24
C THR A 192 -8.35 -13.57 1.48
N ALA A 193 -8.69 -12.31 1.33
CA ALA A 193 -8.70 -11.33 2.41
C ALA A 193 -9.94 -10.44 2.40
N GLY A 194 -10.26 -9.83 3.52
CA GLY A 194 -11.41 -8.93 3.65
C GLY A 194 -11.26 -7.68 2.79
N ALA A 195 -12.36 -7.23 2.22
CA ALA A 195 -12.44 -5.97 1.48
C ALA A 195 -12.02 -4.76 2.34
N TYR A 196 -12.26 -4.83 3.64
CA TYR A 196 -11.83 -3.80 4.58
C TYR A 196 -10.30 -3.73 4.69
N LEU A 197 -9.60 -4.87 4.81
CA LEU A 197 -8.13 -4.93 4.76
C LEU A 197 -7.59 -4.48 3.40
N ASN A 198 -8.19 -4.93 2.29
CA ASN A 198 -7.70 -4.64 0.96
C ASN A 198 -7.87 -3.17 0.57
N ARG A 199 -9.07 -2.62 0.69
CA ARG A 199 -9.46 -1.33 0.11
C ARG A 199 -10.08 -0.34 1.10
N GLY A 200 -10.06 -0.64 2.41
CA GLY A 200 -10.37 0.30 3.48
C GLY A 200 -11.84 0.53 3.78
N THR A 201 -12.77 -0.19 3.14
CA THR A 201 -14.20 0.06 3.32
C THR A 201 -15.02 -1.20 3.53
N GLU A 202 -16.10 -1.09 4.32
CA GLU A 202 -17.15 -2.10 4.43
C GLU A 202 -18.18 -1.99 3.29
N GLY A 203 -18.08 -0.95 2.47
CA GLY A 203 -19.01 -0.65 1.38
C GLY A 203 -18.47 -1.03 0.01
N ASN A 204 -19.24 -0.62 -1.02
CA ASN A 204 -18.73 -0.62 -2.38
C ASN A 204 -17.73 0.54 -2.55
N GLY A 205 -16.71 0.36 -3.39
CA GLY A 205 -15.65 1.34 -3.59
C GLY A 205 -14.45 1.14 -2.67
N SER A 206 -13.74 2.20 -2.33
CA SER A 206 -12.51 2.16 -1.55
C SER A 206 -12.36 3.41 -0.68
N ASP A 207 -11.63 3.30 0.44
CA ASP A 207 -11.22 4.42 1.29
C ASP A 207 -9.69 4.41 1.44
N GLN A 208 -9.03 5.22 0.63
CA GLN A 208 -7.57 5.40 0.67
C GLN A 208 -7.05 6.12 1.91
N ASN A 209 -7.93 6.63 2.78
CA ASN A 209 -7.56 7.32 4.02
C ASN A 209 -7.66 6.42 5.25
N ASN A 210 -8.13 5.18 5.09
CA ASN A 210 -8.21 4.22 6.18
C ASN A 210 -6.85 3.52 6.41
N PRO A 211 -6.12 3.82 7.51
CA PRO A 211 -4.81 3.23 7.79
C PRO A 211 -4.87 1.76 8.23
N ASP A 212 -6.06 1.15 8.30
CA ASP A 212 -6.25 -0.27 8.53
C ASP A 212 -6.23 -1.08 7.23
N SER A 213 -5.99 -0.44 6.08
CA SER A 213 -6.02 -1.10 4.77
C SER A 213 -4.68 -1.02 4.03
N MET A 214 -4.43 -2.00 3.18
CA MET A 214 -3.28 -2.01 2.28
C MET A 214 -3.31 -0.81 1.35
N LEU A 215 -4.49 -0.45 0.82
CA LEU A 215 -4.67 0.67 -0.11
C LEU A 215 -4.12 2.00 0.45
N TYR A 216 -4.23 2.24 1.76
CA TYR A 216 -3.67 3.43 2.41
C TYR A 216 -2.17 3.55 2.16
N TYR A 217 -1.44 2.46 2.34
CA TYR A 217 0.02 2.40 2.19
C TYR A 217 0.40 2.39 0.72
N GLU A 218 -0.24 1.57 -0.08
CA GLU A 218 0.02 1.45 -1.51
C GLU A 218 -0.11 2.79 -2.23
N GLN A 219 -1.17 3.55 -2.00
CA GLN A 219 -1.38 4.86 -2.64
C GLN A 219 -0.32 5.90 -2.22
N ARG A 220 0.19 5.82 -1.01
CA ARG A 220 1.23 6.74 -0.53
C ARG A 220 2.61 6.37 -1.03
N LEU A 221 2.89 5.08 -1.12
CA LEU A 221 4.12 4.58 -1.72
C LEU A 221 4.19 4.90 -3.22
N ASP A 222 3.09 4.70 -3.95
CA ASP A 222 2.91 5.08 -5.35
C ASP A 222 3.14 6.60 -5.55
N SER A 223 2.51 7.42 -4.72
CA SER A 223 2.70 8.88 -4.76
C SER A 223 4.15 9.30 -4.42
N TRP A 224 4.80 8.58 -3.50
CA TRP A 224 6.21 8.82 -3.19
C TRP A 224 7.08 8.48 -4.40
N LEU A 225 6.87 7.34 -5.03
CA LEU A 225 7.62 6.90 -6.20
C LEU A 225 7.46 7.87 -7.37
N ALA A 226 6.24 8.31 -7.68
CA ALA A 226 5.94 9.29 -8.73
C ALA A 226 6.63 10.65 -8.50
N THR A 227 6.92 11.03 -7.25
CA THR A 227 7.64 12.27 -6.92
C THR A 227 9.15 12.09 -6.81
N HIS A 228 9.65 10.86 -6.90
CA HIS A 228 11.07 10.49 -6.83
C HIS A 228 11.52 9.65 -8.05
N PRO A 229 11.44 10.17 -9.28
CA PRO A 229 11.55 9.38 -10.51
C PRO A 229 12.91 8.68 -10.70
N ASN A 230 13.96 9.13 -9.99
CA ASN A 230 15.31 8.53 -10.03
C ASN A 230 15.57 7.55 -8.88
N PHE A 231 14.56 7.30 -8.04
CA PHE A 231 14.66 6.41 -6.90
C PHE A 231 13.88 5.13 -7.17
N LYS A 232 14.11 4.15 -6.34
CA LYS A 232 13.39 2.87 -6.37
C LYS A 232 12.62 2.70 -5.07
N LEU A 233 11.51 2.04 -5.15
CA LEU A 233 10.78 1.47 -4.02
C LEU A 233 11.14 0.00 -3.90
N ASP A 234 11.65 -0.40 -2.75
CA ASP A 234 11.75 -1.80 -2.33
C ASP A 234 10.57 -2.10 -1.42
N LEU A 235 9.66 -2.96 -1.87
CA LEU A 235 8.42 -3.30 -1.17
C LEU A 235 8.28 -4.80 -1.02
N TYR A 236 8.22 -5.27 0.22
CA TYR A 236 7.94 -6.67 0.57
C TYR A 236 6.57 -6.78 1.24
N VAL A 237 5.78 -7.76 0.81
CA VAL A 237 4.45 -8.02 1.38
C VAL A 237 4.28 -9.50 1.61
N LYS A 238 3.85 -9.86 2.83
CA LYS A 238 3.68 -11.25 3.27
C LYS A 238 2.33 -11.44 3.94
N PRO A 239 1.47 -12.33 3.42
CA PRO A 239 0.27 -12.76 4.12
C PRO A 239 0.63 -13.68 5.29
N ILE A 240 -0.03 -13.49 6.41
CA ILE A 240 0.10 -14.31 7.63
C ILE A 240 -1.20 -15.08 7.79
N TYR A 241 -1.10 -16.39 7.89
CA TYR A 241 -2.25 -17.30 8.01
C TYR A 241 -2.29 -17.93 9.39
N GLU A 242 -3.47 -18.43 9.76
CA GLU A 242 -3.67 -19.25 10.94
C GLU A 242 -4.13 -20.65 10.51
N GLY A 243 -3.51 -21.69 11.05
CA GLY A 243 -3.83 -23.07 10.69
C GLY A 243 -3.68 -23.35 9.19
N THR A 244 -4.63 -24.09 8.63
CA THR A 244 -4.60 -24.58 7.24
C THR A 244 -5.47 -23.78 6.28
N SER A 245 -6.26 -22.82 6.78
CA SER A 245 -7.17 -21.99 5.96
C SER A 245 -6.40 -21.07 5.02
N GLY A 246 -6.94 -20.87 3.82
CA GLY A 246 -6.46 -19.90 2.85
C GLY A 246 -6.88 -18.46 3.12
N VAL A 247 -7.65 -18.21 4.21
CA VAL A 247 -8.05 -16.85 4.60
C VAL A 247 -6.91 -16.20 5.38
N VAL A 248 -6.45 -15.06 4.92
CA VAL A 248 -5.39 -14.27 5.58
C VAL A 248 -5.86 -13.81 6.96
N LYS A 249 -5.03 -13.97 7.98
CA LYS A 249 -5.24 -13.40 9.31
C LYS A 249 -4.71 -11.97 9.39
N GLN A 250 -3.51 -11.75 8.88
CA GLN A 250 -2.85 -10.46 8.84
C GLN A 250 -2.06 -10.29 7.54
N MET A 251 -1.78 -9.04 7.18
CA MET A 251 -0.88 -8.70 6.09
C MET A 251 0.30 -7.90 6.65
N TYR A 252 1.50 -8.43 6.49
CA TYR A 252 2.75 -7.72 6.77
C TYR A 252 3.19 -6.99 5.50
N MET A 253 3.52 -5.71 5.63
CA MET A 253 4.10 -4.89 4.57
C MET A 253 5.36 -4.22 5.11
N GLN A 254 6.47 -4.28 4.37
CA GLN A 254 7.72 -3.59 4.68
C GLN A 254 8.21 -2.86 3.44
N TRP A 255 8.76 -1.67 3.62
CA TRP A 255 9.28 -0.89 2.51
C TRP A 255 10.48 -0.04 2.92
N VAL A 256 11.29 0.30 1.91
CA VAL A 256 12.39 1.26 1.99
C VAL A 256 12.57 1.93 0.63
N GLY A 257 12.97 3.18 0.61
CA GLY A 257 13.43 3.86 -0.59
C GLY A 257 14.87 3.48 -0.91
N VAL A 258 15.23 3.54 -2.17
CA VAL A 258 16.60 3.36 -2.63
C VAL A 258 16.94 4.50 -3.58
N ASP A 259 17.94 5.29 -3.23
CA ASP A 259 18.33 6.45 -4.00
C ASP A 259 19.14 6.09 -5.26
N SER A 260 19.55 7.11 -6.00
CA SER A 260 20.36 6.95 -7.22
C SER A 260 21.78 6.40 -6.97
N ASN A 261 22.27 6.41 -5.73
CA ASN A 261 23.54 5.83 -5.31
C ASN A 261 23.38 4.40 -4.79
N ASN A 262 22.16 3.84 -4.83
CA ASN A 262 21.75 2.57 -4.23
C ASN A 262 21.84 2.55 -2.69
N GLU A 263 21.74 3.70 -2.04
CA GLU A 263 21.65 3.79 -0.59
C GLU A 263 20.19 3.78 -0.14
N THR A 264 19.94 3.24 1.06
CA THR A 264 18.60 3.18 1.65
C THR A 264 18.14 4.54 2.13
N ILE A 265 16.85 4.83 1.98
CA ILE A 265 16.21 6.05 2.44
C ILE A 265 14.88 5.70 3.11
N ALA A 266 14.67 6.21 4.32
CA ALA A 266 13.41 6.03 5.02
C ALA A 266 12.24 6.71 4.28
N ILE A 267 11.17 5.94 4.05
CA ILE A 267 9.91 6.47 3.50
C ILE A 267 8.89 6.52 4.62
N ASN A 268 8.65 7.71 5.17
CA ASN A 268 7.67 7.90 6.23
C ASN A 268 6.34 8.39 5.65
N ILE A 269 5.36 7.49 5.57
CA ILE A 269 4.02 7.76 5.01
C ILE A 269 2.91 7.82 6.05
N GLY A 270 3.26 7.67 7.33
CA GLY A 270 2.32 7.77 8.44
C GLY A 270 1.43 6.54 8.61
N GLY A 271 0.21 6.75 9.10
CA GLY A 271 -0.72 5.66 9.43
C GLY A 271 -0.31 4.91 10.70
N LYS A 272 -0.29 3.59 10.63
CA LYS A 272 0.15 2.68 11.70
C LYS A 272 1.56 2.15 11.47
N SER A 273 2.28 2.68 10.48
CA SER A 273 3.63 2.21 10.17
C SER A 273 4.59 2.47 11.34
N GLN A 274 5.48 1.52 11.53
CA GLN A 274 6.62 1.58 12.44
C GLN A 274 7.90 1.66 11.62
N GLN A 275 8.99 2.08 12.25
CA GLN A 275 10.28 2.24 11.59
C GLN A 275 11.35 1.45 12.34
N ASP A 276 12.23 0.80 11.59
CA ASP A 276 13.43 0.13 12.09
C ASP A 276 14.60 0.47 11.14
N GLY A 277 15.49 1.34 11.60
CA GLY A 277 16.47 1.97 10.73
C GLY A 277 15.83 2.77 9.62
N ASP A 278 16.20 2.50 8.37
CA ASP A 278 15.57 3.10 7.17
C ASP A 278 14.32 2.37 6.72
N TYR A 279 14.08 1.15 7.21
CA TYR A 279 12.91 0.38 6.87
C TYR A 279 11.69 0.85 7.62
N SER A 280 10.59 0.93 6.92
CA SER A 280 9.26 1.11 7.51
C SER A 280 8.43 -0.15 7.29
N TYR A 281 7.55 -0.48 8.24
CA TYR A 281 6.70 -1.64 8.13
C TYR A 281 5.36 -1.44 8.84
N VAL A 282 4.39 -2.27 8.48
CA VAL A 282 3.08 -2.34 9.13
C VAL A 282 2.57 -3.77 9.13
N VAL A 283 1.85 -4.14 10.19
CA VAL A 283 1.05 -5.37 10.25
C VAL A 283 -0.42 -4.97 10.31
N LEU A 284 -1.19 -5.41 9.33
CA LEU A 284 -2.60 -5.08 9.19
C LEU A 284 -3.46 -6.30 9.49
N ASP A 285 -4.39 -6.16 10.42
CA ASP A 285 -5.33 -7.23 10.76
C ASP A 285 -6.41 -7.37 9.68
N ASN A 286 -6.69 -8.61 9.28
CA ASN A 286 -7.81 -8.89 8.40
C ASN A 286 -9.12 -8.90 9.20
N VAL A 287 -9.59 -7.74 9.55
CA VAL A 287 -10.86 -7.55 10.28
C VAL A 287 -11.95 -7.02 9.35
N PHE A 288 -13.19 -7.30 9.72
CA PHE A 288 -14.35 -6.62 9.14
C PHE A 288 -15.21 -6.12 10.31
N PRO A 289 -15.46 -4.80 10.44
CA PRO A 289 -15.93 -4.19 11.68
C PRO A 289 -17.17 -4.84 12.31
N ASN A 290 -18.11 -5.32 11.49
CA ASN A 290 -19.38 -5.90 11.96
C ASN A 290 -19.44 -7.43 11.85
N LEU A 291 -18.31 -8.08 11.56
CA LEU A 291 -18.22 -9.53 11.37
C LEU A 291 -17.11 -10.13 12.20
N ASN A 292 -17.29 -11.39 12.62
CA ASN A 292 -16.24 -12.24 13.13
C ASN A 292 -15.75 -13.13 11.98
N ILE A 293 -14.44 -13.21 11.81
CA ILE A 293 -13.78 -14.10 10.85
C ILE A 293 -13.10 -15.21 11.65
N ASP A 294 -13.44 -16.43 11.37
CA ASP A 294 -12.70 -17.62 11.85
C ASP A 294 -11.56 -17.91 10.87
N TYR A 295 -10.34 -17.56 11.24
CA TYR A 295 -9.17 -17.71 10.37
C TYR A 295 -8.71 -19.16 10.22
N GLN A 296 -9.18 -20.08 11.05
CA GLN A 296 -8.86 -21.50 10.89
C GLN A 296 -9.73 -22.18 9.83
N THR A 297 -10.96 -21.74 9.68
CA THR A 297 -11.95 -22.35 8.78
C THR A 297 -12.37 -21.44 7.62
N GLY A 298 -12.08 -20.15 7.71
CA GLY A 298 -12.52 -19.13 6.76
C GLY A 298 -14.02 -18.79 6.86
N TYR A 299 -14.72 -19.26 7.90
CA TYR A 299 -16.12 -18.90 8.10
C TYR A 299 -16.27 -17.49 8.64
N VAL A 300 -17.35 -16.84 8.21
CA VAL A 300 -17.68 -15.47 8.61
C VAL A 300 -19.06 -15.48 9.29
N THR A 301 -19.15 -14.88 10.47
CA THR A 301 -20.39 -14.74 11.22
C THR A 301 -20.64 -13.28 11.61
N LYS A 302 -21.89 -12.91 11.82
CA LYS A 302 -22.24 -11.58 12.31
C LYS A 302 -21.82 -11.42 13.78
N LYS A 303 -21.27 -10.24 14.12
CA LYS A 303 -21.05 -9.84 15.53
C LYS A 303 -22.34 -9.63 16.27
#